data_581eb36614a49b48179554538e1a0d28
#
_entry.id   581eb36614a49b48179554538e1a0d28
#
_cell.length_a   1.000
_cell.length_b   1.000
_cell.length_c   1.000
_cell.angle_alpha   90.00
_cell.angle_beta   90.00
_cell.angle_gamma   90.00
#
_symmetry.space_group_name_H-M   'P 1'
#
loop_
_entity.id
_entity.type
_entity.pdbx_description
1 polymer ?
#
loop_
_entity_poly.entity_id
_entity_poly.type
_entity_poly.pdbx_seq_one_letter_code
_entity_poly.pdbx_strand_id
1 'polypeptide(L)'
;MDLGVTTTLPPRHSFRLTAQIAPTPWGYMQVDSYTRMGYLSTMKSETSETCMKRLSKIEGQVRGIAKMVEEKRYCIDIVTQISAVRAALRRVEEAVLKDHVGHCVEHAIASGNKAEQRLKVAELMEVLARTVR
;
A
#
# COMPACT_ATOMS: atom_id res chain seq x y z
N MET A 1 -7.57 -3.72 -62.56
CA MET A 1 -8.45 -4.15 -61.46
C MET A 1 -7.73 -3.85 -60.16
N ASP A 2 -7.90 -2.61 -59.70
CA ASP A 2 -7.29 -2.13 -58.44
C ASP A 2 -8.18 -2.49 -57.29
N LEU A 3 -7.65 -3.25 -56.33
CA LEU A 3 -8.28 -3.45 -55.04
C LEU A 3 -7.49 -2.69 -53.96
N GLY A 4 -7.86 -1.43 -53.81
CA GLY A 4 -7.39 -0.58 -52.74
C GLY A 4 -7.90 -1.07 -51.38
N VAL A 5 -6.98 -1.59 -50.56
CA VAL A 5 -7.24 -1.87 -49.13
C VAL A 5 -6.86 -0.63 -48.36
N THR A 6 -7.84 0.21 -48.06
CA THR A 6 -7.71 1.31 -47.11
C THR A 6 -7.79 0.76 -45.70
N THR A 7 -6.63 0.62 -45.05
CA THR A 7 -6.54 0.30 -43.62
C THR A 7 -6.87 1.57 -42.83
N THR A 8 -8.12 1.71 -42.41
CA THR A 8 -8.54 2.73 -41.47
C THR A 8 -8.16 2.29 -40.06
N LEU A 9 -7.18 2.97 -39.47
CA LEU A 9 -6.90 2.86 -38.02
C LEU A 9 -8.13 3.36 -37.22
N PRO A 10 -8.56 2.64 -36.20
CA PRO A 10 -9.60 3.13 -35.30
C PRO A 10 -9.09 4.28 -34.45
N PRO A 11 -9.96 5.23 -34.06
CA PRO A 11 -9.59 6.39 -33.27
C PRO A 11 -9.13 5.99 -31.87
N ARG A 12 -8.12 6.70 -31.36
CA ARG A 12 -7.63 6.61 -29.98
C ARG A 12 -8.75 6.95 -29.02
N HIS A 13 -9.50 5.96 -28.59
CA HIS A 13 -10.41 6.13 -27.48
C HIS A 13 -9.60 6.30 -26.19
N SER A 14 -9.80 7.46 -25.59
CA SER A 14 -9.40 7.77 -24.22
C SER A 14 -9.74 6.61 -23.30
N PHE A 15 -8.71 5.91 -22.83
CA PHE A 15 -8.83 4.95 -21.75
C PHE A 15 -9.21 5.74 -20.48
N ARG A 16 -10.50 5.89 -20.24
CA ARG A 16 -10.98 6.13 -18.87
C ARG A 16 -10.67 4.86 -18.09
N LEU A 17 -9.60 4.92 -17.30
CA LEU A 17 -9.35 3.96 -16.25
C LEU A 17 -10.44 4.12 -15.17
N THR A 18 -11.59 3.53 -15.40
CA THR A 18 -12.42 3.05 -14.32
C THR A 18 -11.75 1.78 -13.85
N ALA A 19 -10.83 1.90 -12.89
CA ALA A 19 -10.28 0.78 -12.18
C ALA A 19 -11.41 0.11 -11.38
N GLN A 20 -12.15 -0.77 -12.03
CA GLN A 20 -12.87 -1.83 -11.34
C GLN A 20 -11.81 -2.77 -10.80
N ILE A 21 -11.38 -2.52 -9.56
CA ILE A 21 -10.57 -3.46 -8.80
C ILE A 21 -11.47 -4.67 -8.58
N ALA A 22 -11.24 -5.72 -9.37
CA ALA A 22 -11.87 -7.02 -9.16
C ALA A 22 -11.54 -7.47 -7.72
N PRO A 23 -12.50 -8.08 -6.98
CA PRO A 23 -12.25 -8.59 -5.64
C PRO A 23 -11.15 -9.65 -5.73
N THR A 24 -9.97 -9.35 -5.19
CA THR A 24 -8.91 -10.33 -5.05
C THR A 24 -9.35 -11.39 -4.04
N PRO A 25 -9.01 -12.68 -4.22
CA PRO A 25 -9.41 -13.77 -3.32
C PRO A 25 -8.85 -13.65 -1.89
N TRP A 26 -8.02 -12.67 -1.65
CA TRP A 26 -7.50 -12.29 -0.33
C TRP A 26 -8.38 -11.16 0.21
N GLY A 27 -9.50 -11.52 0.84
CA GLY A 27 -10.47 -10.58 1.41
C GLY A 27 -9.85 -9.30 1.98
N TYR A 28 -9.65 -8.32 1.11
CA TYR A 28 -9.55 -6.95 1.56
C TYR A 28 -10.92 -6.61 2.12
N MET A 29 -11.04 -6.69 3.44
CA MET A 29 -12.16 -6.09 4.14
C MET A 29 -12.32 -4.68 3.60
N GLN A 30 -13.46 -4.44 3.01
CA GLN A 30 -13.84 -3.16 2.42
C GLN A 30 -13.43 -2.02 3.36
N VAL A 31 -12.54 -1.18 2.89
CA VAL A 31 -12.07 0.03 3.60
C VAL A 31 -13.22 1.01 3.88
N ASP A 32 -14.38 0.79 3.23
CA ASP A 32 -15.54 1.67 3.27
C ASP A 32 -16.25 1.79 4.63
N SER A 33 -16.05 0.83 5.54
CA SER A 33 -16.67 0.93 6.87
C SER A 33 -15.90 1.81 7.84
N TYR A 34 -14.60 2.03 7.63
CA TYR A 34 -13.78 2.90 8.47
C TYR A 34 -13.85 4.38 8.11
N THR A 35 -14.15 4.72 6.86
CA THR A 35 -14.28 6.11 6.40
C THR A 35 -15.59 6.77 6.83
N ARG A 36 -16.58 5.98 7.25
CA ARG A 36 -17.90 6.50 7.62
C ARG A 36 -18.00 7.10 9.02
N MET A 37 -16.98 6.92 9.85
CA MET A 37 -16.96 7.39 11.24
C MET A 37 -16.05 8.60 11.45
N GLY A 38 -16.00 9.55 10.51
CA GLY A 38 -15.54 10.93 10.77
C GLY A 38 -14.11 11.13 11.32
N TYR A 39 -13.30 10.07 11.46
CA TYR A 39 -11.93 10.15 11.94
C TYR A 39 -10.95 10.09 10.77
N LEU A 40 -10.77 11.21 10.08
CA LEU A 40 -9.57 11.47 9.30
C LEU A 40 -8.37 11.65 10.25
N SER A 41 -7.98 10.59 10.93
CA SER A 41 -6.68 10.55 11.57
C SER A 41 -5.62 10.39 10.48
N THR A 42 -5.30 11.51 9.85
CA THR A 42 -4.26 11.58 8.83
C THR A 42 -2.90 11.46 9.52
N MET A 43 -2.05 10.63 8.95
CA MET A 43 -0.63 10.55 9.32
C MET A 43 0.01 11.95 9.31
N LYS A 44 0.94 12.22 10.23
CA LYS A 44 1.68 13.48 10.26
C LYS A 44 2.38 13.72 8.91
N SER A 45 2.38 14.97 8.45
CA SER A 45 2.97 15.34 7.15
C SER A 45 4.41 14.86 7.00
N GLU A 46 5.23 15.02 8.02
CA GLU A 46 6.64 14.59 8.04
C GLU A 46 6.78 13.06 7.90
N THR A 47 5.95 12.29 8.61
CA THR A 47 5.94 10.82 8.49
C THR A 47 5.49 10.41 7.10
N SER A 48 4.46 11.06 6.56
CA SER A 48 3.96 10.82 5.21
C SER A 48 5.04 11.03 4.15
N GLU A 49 5.73 12.17 4.19
CA GLU A 49 6.81 12.47 3.25
C GLU A 49 7.96 11.45 3.33
N THR A 50 8.33 11.06 4.55
CA THR A 50 9.39 10.07 4.77
C THR A 50 8.97 8.71 4.24
N CYS A 51 7.74 8.29 4.47
CA CYS A 51 7.19 7.04 3.94
C CYS A 51 7.14 7.07 2.41
N MET A 52 6.69 8.16 1.79
CA MET A 52 6.64 8.30 0.34
C MET A 52 8.02 8.21 -0.30
N LYS A 53 9.04 8.87 0.27
CA LYS A 53 10.43 8.77 -0.21
C LYS A 53 10.96 7.32 -0.14
N ARG A 54 10.62 6.58 0.92
CA ARG A 54 11.01 5.16 1.06
C ARG A 54 10.26 4.28 0.07
N LEU A 55 8.95 4.48 -0.09
CA LEU A 55 8.12 3.71 -1.01
C LEU A 55 8.56 3.90 -2.47
N SER A 56 8.94 5.10 -2.87
CA SER A 56 9.49 5.35 -4.22
C SER A 56 10.79 4.57 -4.48
N LYS A 57 11.66 4.45 -3.46
CA LYS A 57 12.88 3.61 -3.58
C LYS A 57 12.52 2.13 -3.67
N ILE A 58 11.54 1.67 -2.89
CA ILE A 58 11.06 0.27 -2.90
C ILE A 58 10.44 -0.06 -4.26
N GLU A 59 9.67 0.84 -4.84
CA GLU A 59 9.12 0.69 -6.20
C GLU A 59 10.24 0.44 -7.22
N GLY A 60 11.32 1.22 -7.18
CA GLY A 60 12.49 1.01 -8.03
C GLY A 60 13.14 -0.36 -7.80
N GLN A 61 13.25 -0.81 -6.54
CA GLN A 61 13.78 -2.13 -6.21
C GLN A 61 12.89 -3.27 -6.74
N VAL A 62 11.56 -3.13 -6.62
CA VAL A 62 10.61 -4.12 -7.17
C VAL A 62 10.72 -4.21 -8.69
N ARG A 63 10.83 -3.08 -9.39
CA ARG A 63 11.09 -3.07 -10.84
C ARG A 63 12.43 -3.74 -11.19
N GLY A 64 13.46 -3.53 -10.37
CA GLY A 64 14.75 -4.21 -10.52
C GLY A 64 14.63 -5.73 -10.38
N ILE A 65 13.84 -6.22 -9.43
CA ILE A 65 13.56 -7.66 -9.24
C ILE A 65 12.83 -8.23 -10.46
N ALA A 66 11.80 -7.52 -10.98
CA ALA A 66 11.09 -7.94 -12.19
C ALA A 66 12.06 -8.12 -13.37
N LYS A 67 12.98 -7.16 -13.57
CA LYS A 67 14.02 -7.25 -14.60
C LYS A 67 14.96 -8.44 -14.38
N MET A 68 15.36 -8.74 -13.14
CA MET A 68 16.18 -9.92 -12.84
C MET A 68 15.47 -11.24 -13.21
N VAL A 69 14.15 -11.31 -13.03
CA VAL A 69 13.34 -12.47 -13.45
C VAL A 69 13.31 -12.59 -14.97
N GLU A 70 13.07 -11.49 -15.68
CA GLU A 70 13.07 -11.45 -17.16
C GLU A 70 14.43 -11.87 -17.73
N GLU A 71 15.53 -11.41 -17.13
CA GLU A 71 16.90 -11.73 -17.52
C GLU A 71 17.35 -13.13 -17.08
N LYS A 72 16.47 -13.90 -16.44
CA LYS A 72 16.78 -15.25 -15.91
C LYS A 72 18.01 -15.27 -15.02
N ARG A 73 18.17 -14.25 -14.17
CA ARG A 73 19.26 -14.18 -13.19
C ARG A 73 19.19 -15.33 -12.21
N TYR A 74 20.30 -15.58 -11.52
CA TYR A 74 20.39 -16.66 -10.54
C TYR A 74 19.32 -16.50 -9.44
N CYS A 75 18.57 -17.57 -9.18
CA CYS A 75 17.39 -17.52 -8.31
C CYS A 75 17.69 -17.08 -6.88
N ILE A 76 18.86 -17.40 -6.33
CA ILE A 76 19.26 -16.99 -4.98
C ILE A 76 19.49 -15.48 -4.91
N ASP A 77 20.02 -14.87 -5.97
CA ASP A 77 20.17 -13.41 -6.03
C ASP A 77 18.80 -12.73 -6.00
N ILE A 78 17.82 -13.27 -6.76
CA ILE A 78 16.45 -12.78 -6.77
C ILE A 78 15.82 -12.88 -5.38
N VAL A 79 15.94 -14.02 -4.71
CA VAL A 79 15.42 -14.23 -3.35
C VAL A 79 16.06 -13.26 -2.36
N THR A 80 17.36 -13.00 -2.49
CA THR A 80 18.08 -12.05 -1.65
C THR A 80 17.54 -10.63 -1.83
N GLN A 81 17.28 -10.18 -3.08
CA GLN A 81 16.68 -8.88 -3.36
C GLN A 81 15.24 -8.78 -2.83
N ILE A 82 14.43 -9.83 -2.95
CA ILE A 82 13.09 -9.88 -2.36
C ILE A 82 13.17 -9.71 -0.85
N SER A 83 14.10 -10.38 -0.18
CA SER A 83 14.29 -10.25 1.27
C SER A 83 14.66 -8.81 1.68
N ALA A 84 15.50 -8.14 0.90
CA ALA A 84 15.84 -6.74 1.12
C ALA A 84 14.63 -5.80 0.97
N VAL A 85 13.80 -6.02 -0.04
CA VAL A 85 12.55 -5.25 -0.24
C VAL A 85 11.57 -5.48 0.91
N ARG A 86 11.41 -6.71 1.37
CA ARG A 86 10.57 -7.02 2.54
C ARG A 86 11.05 -6.28 3.80
N ALA A 87 12.35 -6.25 4.05
CA ALA A 87 12.93 -5.51 5.16
C ALA A 87 12.69 -3.99 5.04
N ALA A 88 12.77 -3.44 3.82
CA ALA A 88 12.49 -2.04 3.57
C ALA A 88 11.00 -1.69 3.80
N LEU A 89 10.07 -2.55 3.36
CA LEU A 89 8.64 -2.40 3.61
C LEU A 89 8.31 -2.46 5.10
N ARG A 90 8.92 -3.38 5.86
CA ARG A 90 8.75 -3.46 7.31
C ARG A 90 9.12 -2.14 8.01
N ARG A 91 10.17 -1.45 7.57
CA ARG A 91 10.53 -0.13 8.12
C ARG A 91 9.50 0.96 7.83
N VAL A 92 8.78 0.86 6.69
CA VAL A 92 7.66 1.76 6.39
C VAL A 92 6.48 1.44 7.31
N GLU A 93 6.15 0.16 7.47
CA GLU A 93 5.10 -0.32 8.37
C GLU A 93 5.35 0.15 9.82
N GLU A 94 6.56 -0.01 10.34
CA GLU A 94 6.96 0.46 11.66
C GLU A 94 6.80 1.98 11.82
N ALA A 95 7.15 2.76 10.79
CA ALA A 95 6.98 4.21 10.82
C ALA A 95 5.51 4.63 10.87
N VAL A 96 4.65 3.97 10.10
CA VAL A 96 3.20 4.21 10.09
C VAL A 96 2.57 3.82 11.42
N LEU A 97 2.93 2.65 11.98
CA LEU A 97 2.43 2.20 13.29
C LEU A 97 2.87 3.14 14.41
N LYS A 98 4.12 3.59 14.40
CA LYS A 98 4.63 4.55 15.38
C LYS A 98 3.86 5.87 15.33
N ASP A 99 3.57 6.37 14.13
CA ASP A 99 2.78 7.59 13.95
C ASP A 99 1.34 7.38 14.45
N HIS A 100 0.73 6.23 14.18
CA HIS A 100 -0.60 5.90 14.68
C HIS A 100 -0.65 5.90 16.21
N VAL A 101 0.31 5.28 16.88
CA VAL A 101 0.37 5.25 18.34
C VAL A 101 0.59 6.65 18.91
N GLY A 102 1.57 7.38 18.38
CA GLY A 102 1.94 8.72 18.87
C GLY A 102 0.99 9.85 18.46
N HIS A 103 -0.06 9.55 17.69
CA HIS A 103 -1.05 10.56 17.32
C HIS A 103 -2.49 10.11 17.63
N CYS A 104 -2.91 8.97 17.09
CA CYS A 104 -4.31 8.53 17.22
C CYS A 104 -4.61 7.97 18.60
N VAL A 105 -3.71 7.13 19.14
CA VAL A 105 -3.90 6.52 20.47
C VAL A 105 -3.70 7.57 21.56
N GLU A 106 -2.68 8.40 21.46
CA GLU A 106 -2.42 9.49 22.38
C GLU A 106 -3.57 10.49 22.45
N HIS A 107 -4.12 10.88 21.29
CA HIS A 107 -5.29 11.76 21.23
C HIS A 107 -6.52 11.12 21.86
N ALA A 108 -6.79 9.84 21.61
CA ALA A 108 -7.89 9.11 22.22
C ALA A 108 -7.74 9.01 23.75
N ILE A 109 -6.52 8.88 24.26
CA ILE A 109 -6.24 8.90 25.69
C ILE A 109 -6.50 10.30 26.27
N ALA A 110 -6.02 11.35 25.61
CA ALA A 110 -6.19 12.73 26.05
C ALA A 110 -7.65 13.21 26.02
N SER A 111 -8.47 12.70 25.09
CA SER A 111 -9.90 13.03 25.00
C SER A 111 -10.74 12.54 26.19
N GLY A 112 -10.22 11.57 26.97
CA GLY A 112 -10.96 10.93 28.07
C GLY A 112 -12.11 10.01 27.64
N ASN A 113 -12.35 9.87 26.33
CA ASN A 113 -13.41 9.02 25.79
C ASN A 113 -12.99 7.54 25.83
N LYS A 114 -13.49 6.82 26.82
CA LYS A 114 -13.16 5.39 27.03
C LYS A 114 -13.57 4.48 25.86
N ALA A 115 -14.62 4.81 25.13
CA ALA A 115 -15.04 4.02 23.97
C ALA A 115 -14.04 4.16 22.82
N GLU A 116 -13.60 5.38 22.55
CA GLU A 116 -12.58 5.68 21.55
C GLU A 116 -11.22 5.06 21.89
N GLN A 117 -10.80 5.16 23.17
CA GLN A 117 -9.58 4.52 23.66
C GLN A 117 -9.58 3.01 23.39
N ARG A 118 -10.67 2.32 23.74
CA ARG A 118 -10.81 0.88 23.52
C ARG A 118 -10.77 0.53 22.04
N LEU A 119 -11.41 1.34 21.18
CA LEU A 119 -11.42 1.13 19.76
C LEU A 119 -10.00 1.23 19.17
N LYS A 120 -9.26 2.29 19.51
CA LYS A 120 -7.88 2.50 19.00
C LYS A 120 -6.90 1.44 19.50
N VAL A 121 -7.04 0.99 20.73
CA VAL A 121 -6.24 -0.13 21.26
C VAL A 121 -6.61 -1.44 20.54
N ALA A 122 -7.88 -1.72 20.31
CA ALA A 122 -8.31 -2.92 19.60
C ALA A 122 -7.78 -2.96 18.16
N GLU A 123 -7.84 -1.84 17.42
CA GLU A 123 -7.25 -1.69 16.07
C GLU A 123 -5.76 -2.04 16.09
N LEU A 124 -5.01 -1.49 17.04
CA LEU A 124 -3.58 -1.74 17.19
C LEU A 124 -3.29 -3.22 17.48
N MET A 125 -4.04 -3.83 18.40
CA MET A 125 -3.89 -5.25 18.76
C MET A 125 -4.18 -6.17 17.56
N GLU A 126 -5.18 -5.84 16.75
CA GLU A 126 -5.50 -6.61 15.54
C GLU A 126 -4.37 -6.56 14.51
N VAL A 127 -3.80 -5.36 14.28
CA VAL A 127 -2.66 -5.20 13.36
C VAL A 127 -1.44 -5.98 13.87
N LEU A 128 -1.09 -5.86 15.14
CA LEU A 128 0.03 -6.58 15.74
C LEU A 128 -0.14 -8.10 15.64
N ALA A 129 -1.34 -8.62 15.85
CA ALA A 129 -1.62 -10.06 15.73
C ALA A 129 -1.40 -10.59 14.30
N ARG A 130 -1.53 -9.76 13.28
CA ARG A 130 -1.24 -10.12 11.88
C ARG A 130 0.25 -10.03 11.55
N THR A 131 0.95 -9.07 12.13
CA THR A 131 2.37 -8.78 11.82
C THR A 131 3.32 -9.80 12.47
N VAL A 132 2.94 -10.41 13.59
CA VAL A 132 3.77 -11.40 14.33
C VAL A 132 3.76 -12.80 13.68
N ARG A 133 2.96 -13.04 12.66
CA ARG A 133 3.00 -14.29 11.87
C ARG A 133 4.00 -14.21 10.72
#